data_58f801e6b29c16951bd9e74776f0a68f
#
_entry.id   58f801e6b29c16951bd9e74776f0a68f
#
_cell.length_a   1.000
_cell.length_b   1.000
_cell.length_c   1.000
_cell.angle_alpha   90.00
_cell.angle_beta   90.00
_cell.angle_gamma   90.00
#
_symmetry.space_group_name_H-M   'P 1'
#
loop_
_entity.id
_entity.type
_entity.pdbx_description
1 polymer ?
#
loop_
_entity_poly.entity_id
_entity_poly.type
_entity_poly.pdbx_seq_one_letter_code
_entity_poly.pdbx_strand_id
1 'polypeptide(L)'
;MELLYKSTRSADKTVTASYAILKGLAEDGGLFVPTAFPKLDVSINQLAVMTYQEVAYEVMKLFLTDFTEEELKHCINSAYDQKFDTEVIAPLVKADGAYYLELFHGKTIAFKDMALSILPYLMTTAARKNNVKNEIVILTATSGDTGKAALTGFADVPGTKIIVFYPKDGVSPVQEKQMVTQKGDNTFVVGIHGNFDDAQTGVKKMFGCEELNRELNAAGYQFSSANSINIGRLVPQVVYYVYAYASLVHNGEIKNGDPINVDVPTGNFGNILAAYYAKNMGVPIAKLICASNTNKVLYDFFATGTYDRNREFHVTTSPSMDILISSNLERLIYQIAGQDADKDTQLMKSLSETGVYEITPAMRDNLKDFYGNYATEEETAQAIHELYTKTGYVIDTHTAVAASVYKKYVADTKDTTPTVIASTASPFKFARSVMTAIKGDVSRYSEFELVDQLVATSGVKEPSAVTEIRTAPIRHTTVCDKTEMEATVKKFLGIH
;
A
#
# COMPACT_ATOMS: atom_id res chain seq x y z
N MET A 1 5.87 -28.30 -4.00
CA MET A 1 6.47 -28.18 -2.66
C MET A 1 5.75 -27.02 -1.98
N GLU A 2 5.33 -27.19 -0.74
CA GLU A 2 4.62 -26.13 0.00
C GLU A 2 5.59 -25.00 0.35
N LEU A 3 5.23 -23.76 0.02
CA LEU A 3 6.00 -22.58 0.41
C LEU A 3 5.56 -22.15 1.81
N LEU A 4 6.47 -22.18 2.76
CA LEU A 4 6.23 -21.76 4.13
C LEU A 4 6.74 -20.34 4.37
N TYR A 5 6.31 -19.76 5.49
CA TYR A 5 6.67 -18.42 5.94
C TYR A 5 7.39 -18.49 7.28
N LYS A 6 8.29 -17.57 7.52
CA LYS A 6 9.02 -17.40 8.78
C LYS A 6 9.07 -15.92 9.18
N SER A 7 9.38 -15.66 10.44
CA SER A 7 9.63 -14.30 10.92
C SER A 7 10.97 -13.77 10.41
N THR A 8 11.07 -12.45 10.19
CA THR A 8 12.35 -11.77 9.96
C THR A 8 13.26 -11.80 11.18
N ARG A 9 12.70 -12.03 12.39
CA ARG A 9 13.44 -11.98 13.67
C ARG A 9 13.67 -13.34 14.33
N SER A 10 13.15 -14.43 13.76
CA SER A 10 13.38 -15.80 14.21
C SER A 10 13.36 -16.78 13.05
N ALA A 11 14.30 -17.72 13.07
CA ALA A 11 14.37 -18.81 12.09
C ALA A 11 13.68 -20.10 12.58
N ASP A 12 13.23 -20.15 13.86
CA ASP A 12 12.90 -21.40 14.55
C ASP A 12 11.56 -21.99 14.15
N LYS A 13 10.64 -21.18 13.61
CA LYS A 13 9.28 -21.60 13.31
C LYS A 13 8.87 -21.18 11.91
N THR A 14 8.38 -22.15 11.14
CA THR A 14 7.72 -21.88 9.87
C THR A 14 6.22 -22.11 9.97
N VAL A 15 5.45 -21.33 9.21
CA VAL A 15 3.99 -21.37 9.20
C VAL A 15 3.47 -21.37 7.77
N THR A 16 2.21 -21.74 7.57
CA THR A 16 1.55 -21.66 6.27
C THR A 16 1.23 -20.21 5.89
N ALA A 17 0.95 -19.96 4.61
CA ALA A 17 0.54 -18.63 4.14
C ALA A 17 -0.76 -18.18 4.81
N SER A 18 -1.74 -19.06 4.96
CA SER A 18 -3.01 -18.74 5.63
C SER A 18 -2.80 -18.31 7.08
N TYR A 19 -1.92 -18.99 7.82
CA TYR A 19 -1.60 -18.60 9.19
C TYR A 19 -0.94 -17.21 9.23
N ALA A 20 0.04 -16.95 8.34
CA ALA A 20 0.75 -15.68 8.28
C ALA A 20 -0.19 -14.50 7.93
N ILE A 21 -1.13 -14.70 7.01
CA ILE A 21 -2.16 -13.71 6.66
C ILE A 21 -3.08 -13.43 7.85
N LEU A 22 -3.55 -14.46 8.52
CA LEU A 22 -4.49 -14.32 9.64
C LEU A 22 -3.85 -13.61 10.84
N LYS A 23 -2.60 -13.92 11.15
CA LYS A 23 -1.83 -13.28 12.23
C LYS A 23 -1.37 -11.87 11.86
N GLY A 24 -0.97 -11.64 10.61
CA GLY A 24 -0.47 -10.37 10.11
C GLY A 24 0.93 -10.00 10.59
N LEU A 25 1.28 -10.32 11.84
CA LEU A 25 2.57 -10.07 12.49
C LEU A 25 3.00 -11.31 13.27
N ALA A 26 4.30 -11.60 13.28
CA ALA A 26 4.84 -12.71 14.07
C ALA A 26 4.85 -12.39 15.58
N GLU A 27 4.87 -13.42 16.42
CA GLU A 27 4.80 -13.30 17.89
C GLU A 27 6.00 -12.56 18.48
N ASP A 28 7.16 -12.61 17.81
CA ASP A 28 8.40 -11.91 18.16
C ASP A 28 8.42 -10.44 17.67
N GLY A 29 7.34 -9.99 17.02
CA GLY A 29 7.22 -8.66 16.42
C GLY A 29 7.89 -8.52 15.06
N GLY A 30 8.47 -9.60 14.51
CA GLY A 30 9.02 -9.65 13.16
C GLY A 30 7.95 -9.77 12.08
N LEU A 31 8.35 -9.54 10.85
CA LEU A 31 7.46 -9.60 9.69
C LEU A 31 7.53 -10.99 9.03
N PHE A 32 6.38 -11.51 8.60
CA PHE A 32 6.39 -12.76 7.84
C PHE A 32 7.01 -12.57 6.45
N VAL A 33 7.95 -13.44 6.10
CA VAL A 33 8.60 -13.55 4.79
C VAL A 33 8.52 -14.99 4.27
N PRO A 34 8.41 -15.21 2.95
CA PRO A 34 8.50 -16.56 2.41
C PRO A 34 9.90 -17.15 2.63
N THR A 35 9.99 -18.45 2.87
CA THR A 35 11.25 -19.16 3.07
C THR A 35 12.15 -19.17 1.84
N ALA A 36 11.55 -18.97 0.66
CA ALA A 36 12.25 -18.78 -0.62
C ALA A 36 11.38 -17.93 -1.55
N PHE A 37 12.00 -17.24 -2.51
CA PHE A 37 11.26 -16.61 -3.60
C PHE A 37 10.84 -17.66 -4.62
N PRO A 38 9.52 -17.82 -4.87
CA PRO A 38 9.07 -18.71 -5.92
C PRO A 38 9.46 -18.14 -7.29
N LYS A 39 9.62 -19.02 -8.28
CA LYS A 39 9.84 -18.62 -9.67
C LYS A 39 8.53 -18.74 -10.44
N LEU A 40 8.34 -17.83 -11.41
CA LEU A 40 7.22 -17.95 -12.34
C LEU A 40 7.33 -19.30 -13.07
N ASP A 41 6.25 -20.07 -13.06
CA ASP A 41 6.13 -21.37 -13.73
C ASP A 41 5.40 -21.27 -15.06
N VAL A 42 4.90 -20.06 -15.39
CA VAL A 42 4.26 -19.71 -16.65
C VAL A 42 5.15 -18.69 -17.38
N SER A 43 5.32 -18.87 -18.69
CA SER A 43 6.12 -17.94 -19.51
C SER A 43 5.49 -16.57 -19.62
N ILE A 44 6.30 -15.53 -19.76
CA ILE A 44 5.82 -14.16 -19.97
C ILE A 44 4.90 -14.05 -21.21
N ASN A 45 5.17 -14.80 -22.28
CA ASN A 45 4.32 -14.79 -23.47
C ASN A 45 2.92 -15.36 -23.21
N GLN A 46 2.77 -16.31 -22.29
CA GLN A 46 1.48 -16.81 -21.84
C GLN A 46 0.78 -15.77 -20.96
N LEU A 47 1.50 -15.17 -20.00
CA LEU A 47 0.97 -14.12 -19.14
C LEU A 47 0.51 -12.89 -19.95
N ALA A 48 1.19 -12.58 -21.06
CA ALA A 48 0.92 -11.43 -21.92
C ALA A 48 -0.48 -11.44 -22.57
N VAL A 49 -1.12 -12.59 -22.66
CA VAL A 49 -2.48 -12.73 -23.24
C VAL A 49 -3.54 -13.01 -22.18
N MET A 50 -3.18 -13.03 -20.90
CA MET A 50 -4.07 -13.27 -19.77
C MET A 50 -4.70 -11.98 -19.26
N THR A 51 -5.90 -12.10 -18.72
CA THR A 51 -6.55 -11.04 -17.93
C THR A 51 -5.78 -10.79 -16.64
N TYR A 52 -6.05 -9.65 -15.99
CA TYR A 52 -5.43 -9.35 -14.68
C TYR A 52 -5.73 -10.44 -13.64
N GLN A 53 -6.96 -10.97 -13.62
CA GLN A 53 -7.38 -12.03 -12.69
C GLN A 53 -6.64 -13.34 -12.95
N GLU A 54 -6.40 -13.70 -14.19
CA GLU A 54 -5.63 -14.89 -14.55
C GLU A 54 -4.15 -14.73 -14.14
N VAL A 55 -3.54 -13.58 -14.41
CA VAL A 55 -2.17 -13.27 -13.93
C VAL A 55 -2.12 -13.28 -12.40
N ALA A 56 -3.15 -12.73 -11.72
CA ALA A 56 -3.24 -12.76 -10.28
C ALA A 56 -3.23 -14.19 -9.73
N TYR A 57 -3.97 -15.10 -10.36
CA TYR A 57 -3.95 -16.51 -9.97
C TYR A 57 -2.56 -17.13 -10.16
N GLU A 58 -1.95 -16.96 -11.33
CA GLU A 58 -0.63 -17.54 -11.64
C GLU A 58 0.46 -17.05 -10.67
N VAL A 59 0.41 -15.79 -10.26
CA VAL A 59 1.36 -15.22 -9.30
C VAL A 59 1.05 -15.66 -7.86
N MET A 60 -0.21 -15.52 -7.44
CA MET A 60 -0.59 -15.72 -6.03
C MET A 60 -0.56 -17.19 -5.62
N LYS A 61 -0.86 -18.14 -6.52
CA LYS A 61 -0.75 -19.58 -6.25
C LYS A 61 0.65 -20.02 -5.81
N LEU A 62 1.68 -19.29 -6.25
CA LEU A 62 3.07 -19.57 -5.92
C LEU A 62 3.45 -19.12 -4.50
N PHE A 63 2.75 -18.13 -3.96
CA PHE A 63 2.93 -17.63 -2.61
C PHE A 63 1.96 -18.26 -1.60
N LEU A 64 0.73 -18.51 -2.02
CA LEU A 64 -0.36 -18.98 -1.16
C LEU A 64 -0.63 -20.48 -1.40
N THR A 65 0.40 -21.29 -1.22
CA THR A 65 0.41 -22.70 -1.63
C THR A 65 -0.52 -23.59 -0.81
N ASP A 66 -0.97 -23.15 0.35
CA ASP A 66 -1.97 -23.84 1.16
C ASP A 66 -3.43 -23.47 0.81
N PHE A 67 -3.64 -22.49 -0.10
CA PHE A 67 -4.94 -22.20 -0.69
C PHE A 67 -5.21 -23.15 -1.87
N THR A 68 -6.44 -23.66 -1.97
CA THR A 68 -6.83 -24.40 -3.17
C THR A 68 -7.05 -23.46 -4.36
N GLU A 69 -7.02 -23.98 -5.57
CA GLU A 69 -7.32 -23.21 -6.79
C GLU A 69 -8.70 -22.52 -6.70
N GLU A 70 -9.72 -23.23 -6.24
CA GLU A 70 -11.07 -22.73 -6.09
C GLU A 70 -11.13 -21.59 -5.05
N GLU A 71 -10.49 -21.75 -3.90
CA GLU A 71 -10.42 -20.72 -2.85
C GLU A 71 -9.74 -19.46 -3.37
N LEU A 72 -8.61 -19.61 -4.06
CA LEU A 72 -7.84 -18.48 -4.54
C LEU A 72 -8.53 -17.75 -5.68
N LYS A 73 -9.13 -18.47 -6.64
CA LYS A 73 -9.96 -17.87 -7.71
C LYS A 73 -11.18 -17.17 -7.15
N HIS A 74 -11.81 -17.72 -6.12
CA HIS A 74 -12.91 -17.03 -5.44
C HIS A 74 -12.44 -15.69 -4.83
N CYS A 75 -11.32 -15.67 -4.12
CA CYS A 75 -10.77 -14.43 -3.55
C CYS A 75 -10.46 -13.39 -4.64
N ILE A 76 -9.82 -13.81 -5.73
CA ILE A 76 -9.41 -12.94 -6.84
C ILE A 76 -10.63 -12.36 -7.55
N ASN A 77 -11.59 -13.19 -7.93
CA ASN A 77 -12.77 -12.76 -8.68
C ASN A 77 -13.72 -11.89 -7.82
N SER A 78 -13.74 -12.12 -6.50
CA SER A 78 -14.50 -11.28 -5.57
C SER A 78 -13.85 -9.91 -5.34
N ALA A 79 -12.55 -9.78 -5.57
CA ALA A 79 -11.79 -8.55 -5.37
C ALA A 79 -11.71 -7.70 -6.64
N TYR A 80 -11.32 -8.30 -7.74
CA TYR A 80 -11.02 -7.61 -9.01
C TYR A 80 -12.17 -7.80 -10.00
N ASP A 81 -13.26 -7.12 -9.76
CA ASP A 81 -14.50 -7.14 -10.55
C ASP A 81 -14.89 -5.71 -10.97
N GLN A 82 -16.15 -5.49 -11.27
CA GLN A 82 -16.74 -4.19 -11.62
C GLN A 82 -16.62 -3.10 -10.52
N LYS A 83 -15.99 -3.40 -9.38
CA LYS A 83 -15.58 -2.38 -8.40
C LYS A 83 -14.45 -1.49 -8.93
N PHE A 84 -13.71 -1.99 -9.91
CA PHE A 84 -12.74 -1.20 -10.67
C PHE A 84 -13.44 -0.56 -11.88
N ASP A 85 -13.09 0.67 -12.19
CA ASP A 85 -13.72 1.43 -13.29
C ASP A 85 -13.10 1.14 -14.66
N THR A 86 -12.21 0.17 -14.75
CA THR A 86 -11.63 -0.39 -15.97
C THR A 86 -11.51 -1.91 -15.91
N GLU A 87 -11.81 -2.57 -17.03
CA GLU A 87 -11.68 -4.03 -17.16
C GLU A 87 -10.20 -4.50 -17.07
N VAL A 88 -9.28 -3.63 -17.42
CA VAL A 88 -7.83 -3.91 -17.40
C VAL A 88 -7.25 -3.89 -15.97
N ILE A 89 -7.98 -3.35 -14.99
CA ILE A 89 -7.64 -3.24 -13.56
C ILE A 89 -6.42 -2.33 -13.31
N ALA A 90 -5.28 -2.54 -13.97
CA ALA A 90 -4.04 -1.79 -13.81
C ALA A 90 -3.44 -1.43 -15.19
N PRO A 91 -4.05 -0.46 -15.90
CA PRO A 91 -3.58 -0.06 -17.23
C PRO A 91 -2.24 0.67 -17.18
N LEU A 92 -1.53 0.62 -18.32
CA LEU A 92 -0.31 1.38 -18.58
C LEU A 92 -0.60 2.53 -19.53
N VAL A 93 -0.19 3.73 -19.15
CA VAL A 93 -0.27 4.93 -19.97
C VAL A 93 1.13 5.41 -20.30
N LYS A 94 1.46 5.53 -21.59
CA LYS A 94 2.76 6.05 -22.04
C LYS A 94 2.71 7.57 -22.11
N ALA A 95 3.57 8.23 -21.35
CA ALA A 95 3.71 9.68 -21.37
C ALA A 95 5.15 10.10 -21.07
N ASP A 96 5.64 11.11 -21.78
CA ASP A 96 6.98 11.72 -21.60
C ASP A 96 8.15 10.73 -21.44
N GLY A 97 8.13 9.64 -22.22
CA GLY A 97 9.21 8.65 -22.24
C GLY A 97 9.15 7.57 -21.14
N ALA A 98 8.14 7.59 -20.28
CA ALA A 98 7.88 6.57 -19.26
C ALA A 98 6.51 5.91 -19.44
N TYR A 99 6.29 4.82 -18.72
CA TYR A 99 5.03 4.09 -18.66
C TYR A 99 4.44 4.23 -17.26
N TYR A 100 3.30 4.92 -17.14
CA TYR A 100 2.60 5.11 -15.88
C TYR A 100 1.65 3.93 -15.64
N LEU A 101 1.94 3.13 -14.62
CA LEU A 101 1.09 2.02 -14.19
C LEU A 101 0.00 2.57 -13.26
N GLU A 102 -1.21 2.73 -13.79
CA GLU A 102 -2.33 3.31 -13.06
C GLU A 102 -2.93 2.28 -12.09
N LEU A 103 -2.70 2.47 -10.80
CA LEU A 103 -3.13 1.57 -9.72
C LEU A 103 -4.33 2.12 -8.94
N PHE A 104 -5.03 3.10 -9.48
CA PHE A 104 -6.04 3.89 -8.77
C PHE A 104 -7.47 3.75 -9.32
N HIS A 105 -7.74 2.69 -10.06
CA HIS A 105 -9.04 2.44 -10.68
C HIS A 105 -10.07 1.78 -9.73
N GLY A 106 -9.68 1.50 -8.49
CA GLY A 106 -10.56 0.92 -7.48
C GLY A 106 -11.45 1.96 -6.77
N LYS A 107 -12.27 1.47 -5.85
CA LYS A 107 -13.29 2.24 -5.11
C LYS A 107 -12.80 3.43 -4.30
N THR A 108 -11.52 3.49 -3.95
CA THR A 108 -10.95 4.63 -3.18
C THR A 108 -9.95 5.43 -3.99
N ILE A 109 -9.84 5.13 -5.27
CA ILE A 109 -8.99 5.81 -6.24
C ILE A 109 -7.52 5.92 -5.81
N ALA A 110 -7.01 4.87 -5.17
CA ALA A 110 -5.61 4.74 -4.76
C ALA A 110 -5.15 3.27 -4.84
N PHE A 111 -3.84 3.04 -5.01
CA PHE A 111 -3.23 1.72 -5.16
C PHE A 111 -3.52 0.76 -3.99
N LYS A 112 -3.90 1.30 -2.84
CA LYS A 112 -4.25 0.50 -1.66
C LYS A 112 -5.42 -0.45 -1.93
N ASP A 113 -6.30 -0.09 -2.86
CA ASP A 113 -7.40 -0.94 -3.31
C ASP A 113 -6.92 -2.26 -3.92
N MET A 114 -5.76 -2.26 -4.59
CA MET A 114 -5.18 -3.46 -5.22
C MET A 114 -4.94 -4.60 -4.20
N ALA A 115 -4.67 -4.25 -2.95
CA ALA A 115 -4.45 -5.24 -1.89
C ALA A 115 -5.62 -5.30 -0.88
N LEU A 116 -6.27 -4.18 -0.58
CA LEU A 116 -7.35 -4.15 0.41
C LEU A 116 -8.69 -4.66 -0.14
N SER A 117 -8.88 -4.72 -1.45
CA SER A 117 -10.07 -5.38 -2.04
C SER A 117 -10.02 -6.90 -1.91
N ILE A 118 -8.85 -7.52 -1.90
CA ILE A 118 -8.70 -8.98 -1.81
C ILE A 118 -8.45 -9.46 -0.37
N LEU A 119 -7.82 -8.65 0.48
CA LEU A 119 -7.43 -9.04 1.83
C LEU A 119 -8.58 -9.63 2.67
N PRO A 120 -9.81 -9.09 2.66
CA PRO A 120 -10.91 -9.66 3.42
C PRO A 120 -11.22 -11.10 3.04
N TYR A 121 -11.21 -11.43 1.76
CA TYR A 121 -11.46 -12.77 1.25
C TYR A 121 -10.32 -13.73 1.58
N LEU A 122 -9.08 -13.26 1.51
CA LEU A 122 -7.92 -14.03 1.96
C LEU A 122 -7.98 -14.31 3.46
N MET A 123 -8.36 -13.31 4.29
CA MET A 123 -8.47 -13.45 5.73
C MET A 123 -9.59 -14.41 6.15
N THR A 124 -10.76 -14.31 5.56
CA THR A 124 -11.89 -15.21 5.90
C THR A 124 -11.61 -16.64 5.46
N THR A 125 -10.95 -16.83 4.31
CA THR A 125 -10.48 -18.14 3.87
C THR A 125 -9.39 -18.67 4.81
N ALA A 126 -8.42 -17.84 5.20
CA ALA A 126 -7.37 -18.18 6.16
C ALA A 126 -7.94 -18.57 7.53
N ALA A 127 -8.94 -17.83 8.03
CA ALA A 127 -9.62 -18.15 9.29
C ALA A 127 -10.26 -19.55 9.24
N ARG A 128 -10.97 -19.85 8.16
CA ARG A 128 -11.59 -21.15 7.94
C ARG A 128 -10.57 -22.29 7.91
N LYS A 129 -9.44 -22.08 7.19
CA LYS A 129 -8.33 -23.06 7.10
C LYS A 129 -7.64 -23.31 8.45
N ASN A 130 -7.58 -22.32 9.30
CA ASN A 130 -7.00 -22.40 10.64
C ASN A 130 -8.03 -22.73 11.74
N ASN A 131 -9.24 -23.17 11.35
CA ASN A 131 -10.34 -23.55 12.26
C ASN A 131 -10.73 -22.41 13.23
N VAL A 132 -10.52 -21.16 12.85
CA VAL A 132 -10.96 -20.00 13.63
C VAL A 132 -12.45 -19.79 13.40
N LYS A 133 -13.21 -19.77 14.48
CA LYS A 133 -14.67 -19.59 14.48
C LYS A 133 -15.09 -18.15 14.80
N ASN A 134 -14.19 -17.40 15.42
CA ASN A 134 -14.45 -16.03 15.82
C ASN A 134 -14.58 -15.11 14.60
N GLU A 135 -15.48 -14.15 14.67
CA GLU A 135 -15.59 -13.08 13.71
C GLU A 135 -14.34 -12.17 13.80
N ILE A 136 -13.76 -11.84 12.66
CA ILE A 136 -12.54 -11.03 12.60
C ILE A 136 -12.89 -9.55 12.74
N VAL A 137 -12.33 -8.89 13.73
CA VAL A 137 -12.45 -7.44 13.93
C VAL A 137 -11.17 -6.76 13.48
N ILE A 138 -11.25 -6.04 12.37
CA ILE A 138 -10.16 -5.18 11.90
C ILE A 138 -10.20 -3.89 12.68
N LEU A 139 -9.13 -3.61 13.40
CA LEU A 139 -8.95 -2.38 14.15
C LEU A 139 -7.80 -1.59 13.52
N THR A 140 -8.05 -0.33 13.15
CA THR A 140 -7.02 0.49 12.51
C THR A 140 -7.14 1.96 12.88
N ALA A 141 -5.98 2.62 12.96
CA ALA A 141 -5.88 4.07 12.97
C ALA A 141 -5.47 4.56 11.58
N THR A 142 -5.98 5.69 11.15
CA THR A 142 -5.69 6.25 9.84
C THR A 142 -5.51 7.76 9.85
N SER A 143 -4.64 8.24 8.99
CA SER A 143 -4.56 9.65 8.59
C SER A 143 -5.37 9.97 7.31
N GLY A 144 -6.22 9.00 6.86
CA GLY A 144 -7.11 9.18 5.70
C GLY A 144 -7.19 7.94 4.81
N ASP A 145 -6.28 7.78 3.86
CA ASP A 145 -6.38 6.84 2.72
C ASP A 145 -6.46 5.36 3.09
N THR A 146 -5.61 4.91 4.01
CA THR A 146 -5.57 3.48 4.38
C THR A 146 -6.85 3.05 5.09
N GLY A 147 -7.36 3.89 5.98
CA GLY A 147 -8.62 3.62 6.67
C GLY A 147 -9.80 3.55 5.71
N LYS A 148 -9.88 4.50 4.77
CA LYS A 148 -10.94 4.49 3.75
C LYS A 148 -10.87 3.25 2.87
N ALA A 149 -9.68 2.88 2.40
CA ALA A 149 -9.51 1.68 1.56
C ALA A 149 -9.86 0.39 2.34
N ALA A 150 -9.47 0.31 3.61
CA ALA A 150 -9.84 -0.82 4.47
C ALA A 150 -11.36 -0.88 4.72
N LEU A 151 -11.99 0.25 5.07
CA LEU A 151 -13.45 0.33 5.22
C LEU A 151 -14.17 -0.19 3.98
N THR A 152 -13.75 0.25 2.81
CA THR A 152 -14.37 -0.14 1.54
C THR A 152 -14.13 -1.61 1.21
N GLY A 153 -12.92 -2.12 1.46
CA GLY A 153 -12.57 -3.51 1.19
C GLY A 153 -13.32 -4.50 2.10
N PHE A 154 -13.49 -4.17 3.38
CA PHE A 154 -14.16 -5.01 4.38
C PHE A 154 -15.68 -4.80 4.45
N ALA A 155 -16.24 -3.78 3.76
CA ALA A 155 -17.67 -3.49 3.80
C ALA A 155 -18.49 -4.69 3.35
N ASP A 156 -19.43 -5.13 4.22
CA ASP A 156 -20.35 -6.23 4.01
C ASP A 156 -19.68 -7.60 3.69
N VAL A 157 -18.39 -7.77 4.00
CA VAL A 157 -17.74 -9.08 3.90
C VAL A 157 -18.11 -9.94 5.12
N PRO A 158 -18.81 -11.07 4.92
CA PRO A 158 -19.27 -11.93 6.01
C PRO A 158 -18.12 -12.42 6.89
N GLY A 159 -18.34 -12.47 8.21
CA GLY A 159 -17.35 -12.91 9.18
C GLY A 159 -16.30 -11.86 9.53
N THR A 160 -16.53 -10.60 9.12
CA THR A 160 -15.63 -9.49 9.45
C THR A 160 -16.37 -8.28 9.99
N LYS A 161 -15.73 -7.52 10.87
CA LYS A 161 -16.09 -6.15 11.25
C LYS A 161 -14.86 -5.26 11.11
N ILE A 162 -15.08 -3.99 10.83
CA ILE A 162 -13.99 -3.03 10.76
C ILE A 162 -14.30 -1.76 11.55
N ILE A 163 -13.37 -1.37 12.42
CA ILE A 163 -13.44 -0.16 13.23
C ILE A 163 -12.23 0.71 12.90
N VAL A 164 -12.49 1.92 12.41
CA VAL A 164 -11.46 2.88 11.99
C VAL A 164 -11.51 4.10 12.90
N PHE A 165 -10.37 4.40 13.51
CA PHE A 165 -10.16 5.62 14.27
C PHE A 165 -9.38 6.65 13.43
N TYR A 166 -9.83 7.90 13.41
CA TYR A 166 -9.14 8.99 12.72
C TYR A 166 -9.12 10.26 13.59
N PRO A 167 -8.08 11.10 13.49
CA PRO A 167 -8.07 12.41 14.17
C PRO A 167 -9.13 13.32 13.57
N LYS A 168 -10.10 13.76 14.38
CA LYS A 168 -11.27 14.53 13.93
C LYS A 168 -10.90 15.76 13.10
N ASP A 169 -9.84 16.46 13.49
CA ASP A 169 -9.36 17.69 12.85
C ASP A 169 -8.04 17.50 12.08
N GLY A 170 -7.64 16.24 11.87
CA GLY A 170 -6.33 15.87 11.29
C GLY A 170 -6.39 15.23 9.91
N VAL A 171 -7.55 15.27 9.22
CA VAL A 171 -7.74 14.75 7.87
C VAL A 171 -8.39 15.81 6.98
N SER A 172 -8.22 15.72 5.65
CA SER A 172 -8.87 16.64 4.75
C SER A 172 -10.40 16.48 4.77
N PRO A 173 -11.19 17.53 4.45
CA PRO A 173 -12.65 17.43 4.40
C PRO A 173 -13.15 16.34 3.45
N VAL A 174 -12.46 16.09 2.34
CA VAL A 174 -12.79 15.01 1.39
C VAL A 174 -12.53 13.65 2.02
N GLN A 175 -11.38 13.46 2.66
CA GLN A 175 -11.04 12.20 3.33
C GLN A 175 -12.00 11.92 4.50
N GLU A 176 -12.32 12.92 5.31
CA GLU A 176 -13.31 12.75 6.38
C GLU A 176 -14.67 12.34 5.78
N LYS A 177 -15.14 13.06 4.76
CA LYS A 177 -16.41 12.74 4.11
C LYS A 177 -16.43 11.35 3.52
N GLN A 178 -15.34 10.90 2.89
CA GLN A 178 -15.22 9.54 2.38
C GLN A 178 -15.39 8.48 3.49
N MET A 179 -14.88 8.75 4.70
CA MET A 179 -15.00 7.80 5.83
C MET A 179 -16.37 7.85 6.47
N VAL A 180 -16.85 9.03 6.83
CA VAL A 180 -18.12 9.18 7.58
C VAL A 180 -19.37 8.85 6.77
N THR A 181 -19.25 8.78 5.45
CA THR A 181 -20.33 8.34 4.52
C THR A 181 -20.22 6.89 4.13
N GLN A 182 -19.22 6.15 4.65
CA GLN A 182 -19.00 4.73 4.29
C GLN A 182 -20.25 3.89 4.54
N LYS A 183 -20.63 3.09 3.54
CA LYS A 183 -21.70 2.09 3.61
C LYS A 183 -21.17 0.77 4.15
N GLY A 184 -22.05 -0.07 4.65
CA GLY A 184 -21.77 -1.40 5.16
C GLY A 184 -22.19 -1.55 6.62
N ASP A 185 -22.93 -2.63 6.93
CA ASP A 185 -23.49 -2.86 8.27
C ASP A 185 -22.42 -3.31 9.28
N ASN A 186 -21.26 -3.75 8.78
CA ASN A 186 -20.11 -4.19 9.56
C ASN A 186 -19.00 -3.13 9.67
N THR A 187 -19.25 -1.89 9.23
CA THR A 187 -18.26 -0.78 9.22
C THR A 187 -18.54 0.23 10.31
N PHE A 188 -17.50 0.65 11.03
CA PHE A 188 -17.57 1.64 12.10
C PHE A 188 -16.45 2.65 11.95
N VAL A 189 -16.79 3.94 12.05
CA VAL A 189 -15.84 5.06 11.94
C VAL A 189 -15.96 5.94 13.15
N VAL A 190 -14.84 6.27 13.78
CA VAL A 190 -14.77 7.04 15.01
C VAL A 190 -13.77 8.18 14.87
N GLY A 191 -14.23 9.40 14.99
CA GLY A 191 -13.36 10.55 15.18
C GLY A 191 -12.82 10.58 16.61
N ILE A 192 -11.54 10.88 16.80
CA ILE A 192 -10.98 11.09 18.13
C ILE A 192 -10.56 12.54 18.34
N HIS A 193 -10.72 13.03 19.57
CA HIS A 193 -10.08 14.26 20.02
C HIS A 193 -8.60 13.95 20.30
N GLY A 194 -7.74 14.25 19.33
CA GLY A 194 -6.31 13.94 19.36
C GLY A 194 -5.70 13.96 17.96
N ASN A 195 -4.45 13.59 17.86
CA ASN A 195 -3.73 13.46 16.59
C ASN A 195 -3.64 12.00 16.12
N PHE A 196 -2.98 11.79 14.98
CA PHE A 196 -2.82 10.45 14.42
C PHE A 196 -2.01 9.49 15.33
N ASP A 197 -1.00 10.02 16.04
CA ASP A 197 -0.19 9.21 16.96
C ASP A 197 -1.01 8.78 18.18
N ASP A 198 -1.92 9.60 18.66
CA ASP A 198 -2.88 9.24 19.71
C ASP A 198 -3.78 8.08 19.26
N ALA A 199 -4.34 8.17 18.04
CA ALA A 199 -5.15 7.09 17.46
C ALA A 199 -4.35 5.79 17.32
N GLN A 200 -3.13 5.87 16.79
CA GLN A 200 -2.26 4.71 16.59
C GLN A 200 -1.84 4.07 17.90
N THR A 201 -1.53 4.89 18.90
CA THR A 201 -1.17 4.42 20.24
C THR A 201 -2.34 3.71 20.91
N GLY A 202 -3.55 4.26 20.82
CA GLY A 202 -4.77 3.63 21.34
C GLY A 202 -5.03 2.27 20.70
N VAL A 203 -4.92 2.18 19.37
CA VAL A 203 -5.07 0.91 18.64
C VAL A 203 -4.02 -0.11 19.07
N LYS A 204 -2.74 0.27 19.15
CA LYS A 204 -1.66 -0.63 19.61
C LYS A 204 -1.89 -1.13 21.03
N LYS A 205 -2.34 -0.24 21.93
CA LYS A 205 -2.67 -0.60 23.31
C LYS A 205 -3.78 -1.66 23.37
N MET A 206 -4.83 -1.52 22.57
CA MET A 206 -5.91 -2.50 22.52
C MET A 206 -5.47 -3.86 21.99
N PHE A 207 -4.60 -3.89 20.94
CA PHE A 207 -4.01 -5.15 20.45
C PHE A 207 -3.19 -5.88 21.52
N GLY A 208 -2.44 -5.15 22.35
CA GLY A 208 -1.63 -5.70 23.43
C GLY A 208 -2.37 -5.96 24.74
N CYS A 209 -3.65 -5.63 24.87
CA CYS A 209 -4.42 -5.80 26.09
C CYS A 209 -4.96 -7.23 26.20
N GLU A 210 -4.34 -8.06 27.05
CA GLU A 210 -4.75 -9.46 27.26
C GLU A 210 -6.18 -9.60 27.78
N GLU A 211 -6.62 -8.69 28.64
CA GLU A 211 -7.96 -8.69 29.22
C GLU A 211 -9.01 -8.46 28.13
N LEU A 212 -8.83 -7.40 27.33
CA LEU A 212 -9.71 -7.10 26.20
C LEU A 212 -9.74 -8.26 25.18
N ASN A 213 -8.58 -8.85 24.87
CA ASN A 213 -8.52 -10.00 23.96
C ASN A 213 -9.26 -11.23 24.48
N ARG A 214 -9.25 -11.47 25.82
CA ARG A 214 -10.05 -12.54 26.42
C ARG A 214 -11.55 -12.26 26.33
N GLU A 215 -11.98 -11.03 26.63
CA GLU A 215 -13.38 -10.62 26.50
C GLU A 215 -13.90 -10.75 25.07
N LEU A 216 -13.11 -10.28 24.09
CA LEU A 216 -13.41 -10.43 22.67
C LEU A 216 -13.60 -11.92 22.29
N ASN A 217 -12.64 -12.76 22.68
CA ASN A 217 -12.70 -14.19 22.37
C ASN A 217 -13.92 -14.86 23.00
N ALA A 218 -14.27 -14.50 24.24
CA ALA A 218 -15.45 -15.00 24.93
C ALA A 218 -16.76 -14.58 24.23
N ALA A 219 -16.75 -13.39 23.60
CA ALA A 219 -17.87 -12.86 22.81
C ALA A 219 -17.88 -13.34 21.35
N GLY A 220 -16.94 -14.20 20.94
CA GLY A 220 -16.87 -14.73 19.58
C GLY A 220 -16.15 -13.80 18.57
N TYR A 221 -15.33 -12.88 19.04
CA TYR A 221 -14.53 -11.96 18.22
C TYR A 221 -13.04 -12.19 18.40
N GLN A 222 -12.26 -11.78 17.40
CA GLN A 222 -10.81 -11.65 17.54
C GLN A 222 -10.29 -10.48 16.71
N PHE A 223 -9.31 -9.76 17.24
CA PHE A 223 -8.63 -8.71 16.48
C PHE A 223 -7.75 -9.28 15.37
N SER A 224 -7.70 -8.56 14.26
CA SER A 224 -6.70 -8.72 13.23
C SER A 224 -6.34 -7.36 12.61
N SER A 225 -5.22 -7.32 11.88
CA SER A 225 -4.70 -6.09 11.32
C SER A 225 -4.68 -6.12 9.80
N ALA A 226 -5.22 -5.07 9.19
CA ALA A 226 -5.12 -4.79 7.76
C ALA A 226 -3.94 -3.87 7.41
N ASN A 227 -2.95 -3.73 8.28
CA ASN A 227 -1.78 -2.86 8.06
C ASN A 227 -0.92 -3.35 6.89
N SER A 228 -0.09 -2.45 6.32
CA SER A 228 0.76 -2.74 5.17
C SER A 228 1.80 -3.84 5.40
N ILE A 229 2.09 -4.15 6.67
CA ILE A 229 3.01 -5.23 7.06
C ILE A 229 2.43 -6.63 6.91
N ASN A 230 1.09 -6.78 6.81
CA ASN A 230 0.48 -8.08 6.57
C ASN A 230 0.91 -8.62 5.20
N ILE A 231 1.39 -9.87 5.17
CA ILE A 231 1.83 -10.52 3.91
C ILE A 231 0.69 -10.64 2.90
N GLY A 232 -0.56 -10.75 3.36
CA GLY A 232 -1.77 -10.72 2.53
C GLY A 232 -2.01 -9.38 1.82
N ARG A 233 -1.28 -8.32 2.22
CA ARG A 233 -1.25 -7.05 1.49
C ARG A 233 -0.06 -6.93 0.55
N LEU A 234 1.04 -7.61 0.83
CA LEU A 234 2.23 -7.57 -0.01
C LEU A 234 2.07 -8.43 -1.27
N VAL A 235 1.62 -9.67 -1.12
CA VAL A 235 1.52 -10.64 -2.22
C VAL A 235 0.65 -10.13 -3.38
N PRO A 236 -0.55 -9.56 -3.17
CA PRO A 236 -1.35 -9.03 -4.27
C PRO A 236 -0.67 -7.90 -5.05
N GLN A 237 0.27 -7.18 -4.43
CA GLN A 237 1.01 -6.12 -5.10
C GLN A 237 2.09 -6.64 -6.06
N VAL A 238 2.57 -7.85 -5.88
CA VAL A 238 3.50 -8.49 -6.84
C VAL A 238 2.82 -8.67 -8.20
N VAL A 239 1.52 -8.95 -8.19
CA VAL A 239 0.72 -9.23 -9.39
C VAL A 239 0.82 -8.12 -10.42
N TYR A 240 0.61 -6.87 -10.01
CA TYR A 240 0.56 -5.77 -10.99
C TYR A 240 1.92 -5.44 -11.62
N TYR A 241 3.03 -5.80 -11.01
CA TYR A 241 4.35 -5.67 -11.65
C TYR A 241 4.61 -6.77 -12.68
N VAL A 242 4.20 -8.01 -12.39
CA VAL A 242 4.22 -9.10 -13.37
C VAL A 242 3.30 -8.77 -14.54
N TYR A 243 2.09 -8.29 -14.25
CA TYR A 243 1.11 -7.88 -15.25
C TYR A 243 1.60 -6.70 -16.10
N ALA A 244 2.24 -5.68 -15.50
CA ALA A 244 2.80 -4.54 -16.22
C ALA A 244 3.88 -4.98 -17.20
N TYR A 245 4.82 -5.85 -16.78
CA TYR A 245 5.83 -6.39 -17.67
C TYR A 245 5.22 -7.18 -18.83
N ALA A 246 4.28 -8.08 -18.53
CA ALA A 246 3.57 -8.86 -19.54
C ALA A 246 2.79 -7.98 -20.52
N SER A 247 2.17 -6.91 -20.04
CA SER A 247 1.45 -5.93 -20.87
C SER A 247 2.37 -5.15 -21.80
N LEU A 248 3.58 -4.75 -21.35
CA LEU A 248 4.58 -4.11 -22.20
C LEU A 248 5.02 -5.05 -23.35
N VAL A 249 5.20 -6.35 -23.06
CA VAL A 249 5.51 -7.35 -24.10
C VAL A 249 4.33 -7.52 -25.04
N HIS A 250 3.09 -7.63 -24.51
CA HIS A 250 1.87 -7.75 -25.31
C HIS A 250 1.70 -6.61 -26.31
N ASN A 251 1.92 -5.39 -25.85
CA ASN A 251 1.75 -4.18 -26.63
C ASN A 251 2.92 -3.91 -27.62
N GLY A 252 3.96 -4.76 -27.60
CA GLY A 252 5.13 -4.61 -28.45
C GLY A 252 6.04 -3.45 -28.07
N GLU A 253 5.89 -2.90 -26.85
CA GLU A 253 6.73 -1.81 -26.34
C GLU A 253 8.15 -2.29 -25.97
N ILE A 254 8.26 -3.57 -25.55
CA ILE A 254 9.51 -4.28 -25.29
C ILE A 254 9.43 -5.71 -25.83
N LYS A 255 10.58 -6.35 -26.01
CA LYS A 255 10.64 -7.80 -26.28
C LYS A 255 10.70 -8.57 -24.98
N ASN A 256 10.20 -9.82 -25.02
CA ASN A 256 10.35 -10.70 -23.85
C ASN A 256 11.85 -10.92 -23.54
N GLY A 257 12.23 -10.64 -22.30
CA GLY A 257 13.60 -10.67 -21.81
C GLY A 257 14.30 -9.30 -21.78
N ASP A 258 13.77 -8.29 -22.44
CA ASP A 258 14.30 -6.93 -22.32
C ASP A 258 14.12 -6.43 -20.87
N PRO A 259 15.12 -5.75 -20.28
CA PRO A 259 15.00 -5.22 -18.94
C PRO A 259 14.07 -4.00 -18.90
N ILE A 260 13.42 -3.80 -17.74
CA ILE A 260 12.74 -2.56 -17.40
C ILE A 260 13.27 -2.02 -16.07
N ASN A 261 13.09 -0.73 -15.85
CA ASN A 261 13.19 -0.14 -14.51
C ASN A 261 11.79 0.05 -13.92
N VAL A 262 11.70 0.05 -12.60
CA VAL A 262 10.45 0.33 -11.87
C VAL A 262 10.72 1.46 -10.90
N ASP A 263 9.95 2.54 -11.02
CA ASP A 263 10.01 3.71 -10.14
C ASP A 263 8.75 3.79 -9.28
N VAL A 264 8.95 3.93 -7.97
CA VAL A 264 7.85 3.84 -7.00
C VAL A 264 7.89 4.99 -6.01
N PRO A 265 6.81 5.79 -5.93
CA PRO A 265 6.65 6.75 -4.83
C PRO A 265 6.50 5.96 -3.53
N THR A 266 7.49 6.10 -2.64
CA THR A 266 7.70 5.15 -1.55
C THR A 266 7.53 5.78 -0.17
N GLY A 267 6.62 5.21 0.63
CA GLY A 267 6.48 5.44 2.07
C GLY A 267 6.84 4.19 2.87
N ASN A 268 5.86 3.35 3.19
CA ASN A 268 6.02 2.13 4.00
C ASN A 268 6.71 0.96 3.28
N PHE A 269 7.32 1.19 2.13
CA PHE A 269 8.15 0.25 1.35
C PHE A 269 7.39 -0.97 0.77
N GLY A 270 6.12 -1.17 1.05
CA GLY A 270 5.36 -2.35 0.59
C GLY A 270 5.29 -2.45 -0.93
N ASN A 271 5.01 -1.35 -1.60
CA ASN A 271 4.85 -1.30 -3.06
C ASN A 271 6.17 -1.62 -3.80
N ILE A 272 7.27 -0.94 -3.48
CA ILE A 272 8.57 -1.21 -4.13
C ILE A 272 9.11 -2.59 -3.75
N LEU A 273 8.83 -3.09 -2.54
CA LEU A 273 9.18 -4.44 -2.13
C LEU A 273 8.45 -5.50 -2.98
N ALA A 274 7.20 -5.24 -3.38
CA ALA A 274 6.48 -6.10 -4.29
C ALA A 274 7.15 -6.17 -5.68
N ALA A 275 7.68 -5.06 -6.18
CA ALA A 275 8.50 -5.04 -7.40
C ALA A 275 9.81 -5.84 -7.21
N TYR A 276 10.44 -5.73 -6.05
CA TYR A 276 11.60 -6.54 -5.69
C TYR A 276 11.27 -8.05 -5.67
N TYR A 277 10.08 -8.42 -5.17
CA TYR A 277 9.60 -9.80 -5.22
C TYR A 277 9.38 -10.26 -6.66
N ALA A 278 8.73 -9.45 -7.50
CA ALA A 278 8.55 -9.75 -8.92
C ALA A 278 9.88 -9.97 -9.65
N LYS A 279 10.90 -9.13 -9.38
CA LYS A 279 12.27 -9.31 -9.87
C LYS A 279 12.83 -10.68 -9.45
N ASN A 280 12.70 -11.03 -8.19
CA ASN A 280 13.20 -12.32 -7.68
C ASN A 280 12.41 -13.53 -8.21
N MET A 281 11.17 -13.35 -8.66
CA MET A 281 10.41 -14.38 -9.38
C MET A 281 10.87 -14.60 -10.82
N GLY A 282 11.68 -13.70 -11.37
CA GLY A 282 12.24 -13.81 -12.71
C GLY A 282 11.76 -12.75 -13.71
N VAL A 283 10.97 -11.76 -13.27
CA VAL A 283 10.65 -10.60 -14.11
C VAL A 283 11.93 -9.79 -14.35
N PRO A 284 12.27 -9.44 -15.61
CA PRO A 284 13.50 -8.72 -15.92
C PRO A 284 13.46 -7.24 -15.48
N ILE A 285 13.51 -7.00 -14.17
CA ILE A 285 13.61 -5.65 -13.59
C ILE A 285 15.09 -5.35 -13.34
N ALA A 286 15.65 -4.35 -14.03
CA ALA A 286 17.03 -3.93 -13.87
C ALA A 286 17.22 -3.11 -12.60
N LYS A 287 16.48 -2.01 -12.46
CA LYS A 287 16.55 -1.09 -11.32
C LYS A 287 15.19 -0.89 -10.63
N LEU A 288 15.27 -0.72 -9.32
CA LEU A 288 14.17 -0.33 -8.45
C LEU A 288 14.48 1.09 -7.94
N ILE A 289 13.73 2.07 -8.45
CA ILE A 289 13.91 3.48 -8.13
C ILE A 289 12.98 3.81 -6.98
N CYS A 290 13.57 4.12 -5.83
CA CYS A 290 12.85 4.49 -4.61
C CYS A 290 12.73 6.01 -4.52
N ALA A 291 11.57 6.53 -4.85
CA ALA A 291 11.29 7.96 -4.81
C ALA A 291 10.75 8.37 -3.43
N SER A 292 11.40 9.34 -2.80
CA SER A 292 10.98 9.94 -1.53
C SER A 292 10.47 11.36 -1.76
N ASN A 293 9.59 11.84 -0.88
CA ASN A 293 9.30 13.27 -0.77
C ASN A 293 10.30 13.94 0.18
N THR A 294 9.97 15.12 0.71
CA THR A 294 10.84 15.87 1.64
C THR A 294 11.16 15.06 2.91
N ASN A 295 10.30 14.11 3.32
CA ASN A 295 10.62 13.12 4.35
C ASN A 295 11.53 12.02 3.76
N LYS A 296 12.75 12.37 3.46
CA LYS A 296 13.69 11.60 2.65
C LYS A 296 14.51 10.55 3.41
N VAL A 297 13.94 9.91 4.43
CA VAL A 297 14.65 8.91 5.25
C VAL A 297 15.18 7.74 4.43
N LEU A 298 14.41 7.29 3.42
CA LEU A 298 14.83 6.22 2.51
C LEU A 298 15.94 6.65 1.56
N TYR A 299 15.86 7.87 1.00
CA TYR A 299 16.94 8.41 0.20
C TYR A 299 18.26 8.43 0.96
N ASP A 300 18.26 8.99 2.19
CA ASP A 300 19.44 9.05 3.03
C ASP A 300 19.98 7.65 3.36
N PHE A 301 19.08 6.68 3.65
CA PHE A 301 19.44 5.29 3.87
C PHE A 301 20.14 4.66 2.65
N PHE A 302 19.59 4.80 1.44
CA PHE A 302 20.21 4.25 0.23
C PHE A 302 21.55 4.94 -0.09
N ALA A 303 21.67 6.22 0.20
CA ALA A 303 22.90 6.99 -0.03
C ALA A 303 24.01 6.62 0.96
N THR A 304 23.68 6.42 2.25
CA THR A 304 24.67 6.29 3.34
C THR A 304 24.82 4.90 3.92
N GLY A 305 23.77 4.06 3.85
CA GLY A 305 23.66 2.81 4.60
C GLY A 305 23.17 3.00 6.04
N THR A 306 22.89 4.24 6.44
CA THR A 306 22.38 4.58 7.77
C THR A 306 20.91 4.95 7.69
N TYR A 307 20.09 4.29 8.50
CA TYR A 307 18.69 4.65 8.69
C TYR A 307 18.55 5.45 9.97
N ASP A 308 18.06 6.69 9.88
CA ASP A 308 17.90 7.59 11.02
C ASP A 308 16.50 8.21 11.02
N ARG A 309 15.67 7.84 12.02
CA ARG A 309 14.34 8.40 12.23
C ARG A 309 14.31 9.68 13.06
N ASN A 310 15.45 10.06 13.68
CA ASN A 310 15.56 11.22 14.55
C ASN A 310 15.73 12.49 13.72
N ARG A 311 14.67 12.89 13.03
CA ARG A 311 14.62 14.02 12.13
C ARG A 311 13.28 14.74 12.21
N GLU A 312 13.23 15.95 11.68
CA GLU A 312 11.99 16.71 11.56
C GLU A 312 11.01 15.98 10.64
N PHE A 313 9.74 15.99 11.03
CA PHE A 313 8.63 15.48 10.23
C PHE A 313 7.99 16.63 9.43
N HIS A 314 7.88 16.48 8.13
CA HIS A 314 7.29 17.45 7.22
C HIS A 314 5.93 16.95 6.72
N VAL A 315 4.90 17.79 6.86
CA VAL A 315 3.61 17.56 6.22
C VAL A 315 3.69 18.05 4.77
N THR A 316 3.45 17.15 3.82
CA THR A 316 3.61 17.45 2.38
C THR A 316 2.30 17.29 1.61
N THR A 317 2.33 17.64 0.32
CA THR A 317 1.22 17.37 -0.62
C THR A 317 1.11 15.90 -1.03
N SER A 318 2.07 15.04 -0.66
CA SER A 318 2.06 13.59 -0.88
C SER A 318 1.99 12.79 0.43
N PRO A 319 0.89 12.91 1.21
CA PRO A 319 0.83 12.49 2.62
C PRO A 319 1.03 10.99 2.86
N SER A 320 0.79 10.13 1.88
CA SER A 320 1.05 8.67 2.03
C SER A 320 2.55 8.35 2.09
N MET A 321 3.41 9.30 1.76
CA MET A 321 4.88 9.20 1.82
C MET A 321 5.46 9.93 3.04
N ASP A 322 4.63 10.60 3.85
CA ASP A 322 5.04 11.30 5.07
C ASP A 322 5.29 10.28 6.18
N ILE A 323 6.50 9.75 6.22
CA ILE A 323 6.91 8.72 7.19
C ILE A 323 8.32 9.00 7.73
N LEU A 324 8.54 8.60 8.98
CA LEU A 324 9.87 8.51 9.59
C LEU A 324 10.32 7.05 9.76
N ILE A 325 9.38 6.10 9.79
CA ILE A 325 9.65 4.67 9.86
C ILE A 325 8.99 3.99 8.68
N SER A 326 9.80 3.39 7.82
CA SER A 326 9.35 2.64 6.64
C SER A 326 9.22 1.16 7.02
N SER A 327 8.00 0.74 7.37
CA SER A 327 7.73 -0.51 8.09
C SER A 327 8.12 -1.79 7.33
N ASN A 328 7.92 -1.84 6.00
CA ASN A 328 8.28 -3.03 5.22
C ASN A 328 9.75 -3.07 4.80
N LEU A 329 10.53 -2.03 5.07
CA LEU A 329 11.96 -2.02 4.81
C LEU A 329 12.67 -3.14 5.58
N GLU A 330 12.17 -3.52 6.76
CA GLU A 330 12.68 -4.66 7.54
C GLU A 330 12.78 -5.94 6.70
N ARG A 331 11.81 -6.21 5.82
CA ARG A 331 11.88 -7.37 4.92
C ARG A 331 13.06 -7.30 3.94
N LEU A 332 13.39 -6.11 3.45
CA LEU A 332 14.59 -5.92 2.62
C LEU A 332 15.86 -6.06 3.46
N ILE A 333 15.90 -5.45 4.65
CA ILE A 333 17.04 -5.56 5.59
C ILE A 333 17.34 -7.02 5.87
N TYR A 334 16.34 -7.82 6.20
CA TYR A 334 16.47 -9.26 6.40
C TYR A 334 17.06 -9.97 5.16
N GLN A 335 16.59 -9.64 3.95
CA GLN A 335 17.10 -10.25 2.71
C GLN A 335 18.56 -9.89 2.43
N ILE A 336 18.92 -8.60 2.54
CA ILE A 336 20.29 -8.15 2.28
C ILE A 336 21.29 -8.58 3.38
N ALA A 337 20.80 -8.91 4.57
CA ALA A 337 21.58 -9.56 5.63
C ALA A 337 21.85 -11.05 5.39
N GLY A 338 21.41 -11.60 4.23
CA GLY A 338 21.53 -13.03 3.94
C GLY A 338 20.53 -13.90 4.69
N GLN A 339 19.38 -13.34 5.06
CA GLN A 339 18.33 -13.96 5.86
C GLN A 339 18.77 -14.30 7.29
N ASP A 340 19.65 -13.47 7.85
CA ASP A 340 20.14 -13.56 9.22
C ASP A 340 19.15 -12.87 10.16
N ALA A 341 18.38 -13.66 10.92
CA ALA A 341 17.37 -13.19 11.84
C ALA A 341 17.95 -12.47 13.06
N ASP A 342 19.12 -12.90 13.54
CA ASP A 342 19.80 -12.26 14.68
C ASP A 342 20.30 -10.86 14.28
N LYS A 343 20.85 -10.74 13.06
CA LYS A 343 21.28 -9.45 12.51
C LYS A 343 20.11 -8.49 12.31
N ASP A 344 19.01 -8.98 11.73
CA ASP A 344 17.79 -8.17 11.57
C ASP A 344 17.26 -7.70 12.93
N THR A 345 17.13 -8.62 13.90
CA THR A 345 16.71 -8.30 15.28
C THR A 345 17.58 -7.23 15.91
N GLN A 346 18.91 -7.33 15.76
CA GLN A 346 19.86 -6.33 16.28
C GLN A 346 19.59 -4.93 15.68
N LEU A 347 19.40 -4.86 14.37
CA LEU A 347 19.16 -3.59 13.67
C LEU A 347 17.78 -2.98 14.04
N MET A 348 16.73 -3.80 14.11
CA MET A 348 15.41 -3.34 14.53
C MET A 348 15.35 -2.93 15.99
N LYS A 349 16.10 -3.59 16.86
CA LYS A 349 16.27 -3.18 18.26
C LYS A 349 16.97 -1.82 18.36
N SER A 350 18.06 -1.61 17.61
CA SER A 350 18.73 -0.32 17.54
C SER A 350 17.79 0.79 17.07
N LEU A 351 16.98 0.55 16.01
CA LEU A 351 15.97 1.50 15.54
C LEU A 351 14.95 1.83 16.63
N SER A 352 14.52 0.85 17.40
CA SER A 352 13.56 1.03 18.49
C SER A 352 14.12 1.86 19.63
N GLU A 353 15.34 1.57 20.07
CA GLU A 353 15.98 2.14 21.27
C GLU A 353 16.64 3.50 21.01
N THR A 354 17.32 3.64 19.87
CA THR A 354 18.11 4.83 19.55
C THR A 354 17.55 5.66 18.39
N GLY A 355 16.66 5.07 17.60
CA GLY A 355 16.13 5.68 16.38
C GLY A 355 17.05 5.54 15.16
N VAL A 356 18.20 4.86 15.29
CA VAL A 356 19.21 4.76 14.23
C VAL A 356 19.72 3.32 14.10
N TYR A 357 20.01 2.90 12.87
CA TYR A 357 20.88 1.75 12.62
C TYR A 357 21.73 1.96 11.36
N GLU A 358 22.83 1.23 11.27
CA GLU A 358 23.73 1.21 10.11
C GLU A 358 23.89 -0.23 9.62
N ILE A 359 23.75 -0.43 8.31
CA ILE A 359 23.97 -1.73 7.66
C ILE A 359 25.47 -1.93 7.38
N THR A 360 25.88 -3.20 7.32
CA THR A 360 27.28 -3.54 7.01
C THR A 360 27.62 -3.24 5.55
N PRO A 361 28.93 -3.08 5.21
CA PRO A 361 29.36 -2.94 3.81
C PRO A 361 28.85 -4.07 2.90
N ALA A 362 28.87 -5.32 3.36
CA ALA A 362 28.35 -6.46 2.61
C ALA A 362 26.83 -6.37 2.36
N MET A 363 26.06 -5.89 3.33
CA MET A 363 24.63 -5.63 3.13
C MET A 363 24.41 -4.50 2.11
N ARG A 364 25.27 -3.47 2.14
CA ARG A 364 25.20 -2.36 1.21
C ARG A 364 25.45 -2.80 -0.24
N ASP A 365 26.39 -3.72 -0.46
CA ASP A 365 26.64 -4.30 -1.79
C ASP A 365 25.41 -5.04 -2.36
N ASN A 366 24.56 -5.57 -1.49
CA ASN A 366 23.30 -6.22 -1.88
C ASN A 366 22.18 -5.23 -2.24
N LEU A 367 22.39 -3.92 -2.08
CA LEU A 367 21.43 -2.86 -2.50
C LEU A 367 21.68 -2.34 -3.93
N LYS A 368 22.60 -2.91 -4.69
CA LYS A 368 23.01 -2.45 -6.03
C LYS A 368 21.85 -2.31 -7.04
N ASP A 369 20.76 -3.03 -6.84
CA ASP A 369 19.58 -2.97 -7.71
C ASP A 369 18.65 -1.78 -7.38
N PHE A 370 18.90 -1.12 -6.25
CA PHE A 370 18.13 0.05 -5.83
C PHE A 370 18.85 1.35 -6.18
N TYR A 371 18.06 2.36 -6.52
CA TYR A 371 18.47 3.76 -6.62
C TYR A 371 17.49 4.59 -5.80
N GLY A 372 17.98 5.39 -4.87
CA GLY A 372 17.17 6.29 -4.06
C GLY A 372 17.39 7.76 -4.47
N ASN A 373 16.30 8.52 -4.56
CA ASN A 373 16.35 9.98 -4.67
C ASN A 373 15.06 10.58 -4.11
N TYR A 374 14.97 11.92 -4.07
CA TYR A 374 13.80 12.60 -3.51
C TYR A 374 13.40 13.81 -4.36
N ALA A 375 12.17 14.27 -4.16
CA ALA A 375 11.66 15.52 -4.73
C ALA A 375 11.18 16.47 -3.62
N THR A 376 11.43 17.77 -3.81
CA THR A 376 10.83 18.83 -2.99
C THR A 376 9.37 19.09 -3.40
N GLU A 377 8.65 19.90 -2.63
CA GLU A 377 7.29 20.32 -2.98
C GLU A 377 7.25 21.11 -4.30
N GLU A 378 8.26 21.98 -4.54
CA GLU A 378 8.38 22.73 -5.79
C GLU A 378 8.64 21.81 -6.98
N GLU A 379 9.56 20.85 -6.84
CA GLU A 379 9.87 19.87 -7.88
C GLU A 379 8.66 18.96 -8.16
N THR A 380 7.89 18.62 -7.14
CA THR A 380 6.64 17.84 -7.26
C THR A 380 5.60 18.62 -8.07
N ALA A 381 5.35 19.89 -7.73
CA ALA A 381 4.42 20.75 -8.47
C ALA A 381 4.90 20.98 -9.91
N GLN A 382 6.20 21.19 -10.11
CA GLN A 382 6.80 21.34 -11.44
C GLN A 382 6.61 20.08 -12.28
N ALA A 383 6.77 18.88 -11.72
CA ALA A 383 6.58 17.63 -12.45
C ALA A 383 5.13 17.46 -12.96
N ILE A 384 4.12 17.85 -12.16
CA ILE A 384 2.71 17.87 -12.61
C ILE A 384 2.54 18.85 -13.76
N HIS A 385 3.02 20.09 -13.60
CA HIS A 385 2.88 21.15 -14.59
C HIS A 385 3.52 20.80 -15.94
N GLU A 386 4.76 20.32 -15.91
CA GLU A 386 5.52 19.97 -17.11
C GLU A 386 4.91 18.80 -17.86
N LEU A 387 4.52 17.73 -17.14
CA LEU A 387 3.92 16.56 -17.77
C LEU A 387 2.60 16.91 -18.44
N TYR A 388 1.73 17.67 -17.71
CA TYR A 388 0.49 18.15 -18.29
C TYR A 388 0.70 19.04 -19.49
N THR A 389 1.60 20.03 -19.41
CA THR A 389 1.86 20.98 -20.50
C THR A 389 2.40 20.26 -21.75
N LYS A 390 3.24 19.26 -21.55
CA LYS A 390 3.89 18.53 -22.65
C LYS A 390 3.00 17.49 -23.31
N THR A 391 2.15 16.80 -22.52
CA THR A 391 1.43 15.60 -22.97
C THR A 391 -0.08 15.66 -22.79
N GLY A 392 -0.59 16.57 -21.97
CA GLY A 392 -1.98 16.59 -21.52
C GLY A 392 -2.30 15.57 -20.42
N TYR A 393 -1.35 14.69 -20.08
CA TYR A 393 -1.56 13.68 -19.03
C TYR A 393 -1.41 14.31 -17.64
N VAL A 394 -2.40 14.05 -16.76
CA VAL A 394 -2.45 14.60 -15.41
C VAL A 394 -2.16 13.50 -14.41
N ILE A 395 -1.22 13.73 -13.51
CA ILE A 395 -0.84 12.82 -12.42
C ILE A 395 -1.12 13.46 -11.04
N ASP A 396 -1.23 12.61 -10.02
CA ASP A 396 -1.33 13.04 -8.63
C ASP A 396 0.04 13.43 -8.05
N THR A 397 0.02 13.98 -6.84
CA THR A 397 1.22 14.47 -6.15
C THR A 397 2.23 13.36 -5.82
N HIS A 398 1.77 12.16 -5.47
CA HIS A 398 2.66 11.02 -5.20
C HIS A 398 3.36 10.54 -6.48
N THR A 399 2.60 10.35 -7.55
CA THR A 399 3.14 10.01 -8.86
C THR A 399 4.10 11.08 -9.36
N ALA A 400 3.85 12.35 -9.05
CA ALA A 400 4.71 13.47 -9.42
C ALA A 400 6.06 13.42 -8.70
N VAL A 401 6.12 13.00 -7.44
CA VAL A 401 7.39 12.73 -6.76
C VAL A 401 8.21 11.70 -7.53
N ALA A 402 7.60 10.57 -7.92
CA ALA A 402 8.29 9.54 -8.70
C ALA A 402 8.71 10.09 -10.08
N ALA A 403 7.84 10.79 -10.81
CA ALA A 403 8.17 11.38 -12.09
C ALA A 403 9.36 12.37 -12.02
N SER A 404 9.44 13.16 -10.93
CA SER A 404 10.58 14.03 -10.67
C SER A 404 11.87 13.23 -10.41
N VAL A 405 11.78 12.19 -9.60
CA VAL A 405 12.93 11.30 -9.30
C VAL A 405 13.38 10.54 -10.54
N TYR A 406 12.47 10.07 -11.37
CA TYR A 406 12.80 9.46 -12.67
C TYR A 406 13.63 10.39 -13.55
N LYS A 407 13.26 11.66 -13.67
CA LYS A 407 14.04 12.66 -14.43
C LYS A 407 15.45 12.81 -13.85
N LYS A 408 15.60 12.85 -12.53
CA LYS A 408 16.91 12.90 -11.87
C LYS A 408 17.71 11.63 -12.15
N TYR A 409 17.09 10.45 -12.06
CA TYR A 409 17.73 9.17 -12.35
C TYR A 409 18.30 9.15 -13.79
N VAL A 410 17.50 9.52 -14.77
CA VAL A 410 17.96 9.61 -16.18
C VAL A 410 19.07 10.63 -16.35
N ALA A 411 18.98 11.77 -15.66
CA ALA A 411 20.01 12.81 -15.72
C ALA A 411 21.35 12.33 -15.12
N ASP A 412 21.28 11.57 -14.00
CA ASP A 412 22.47 11.09 -13.30
C ASP A 412 23.14 9.91 -14.01
N THR A 413 22.35 8.96 -14.51
CA THR A 413 22.85 7.67 -15.02
C THR A 413 22.95 7.58 -16.54
N LYS A 414 22.22 8.42 -17.27
CA LYS A 414 22.00 8.32 -18.72
C LYS A 414 21.36 6.99 -19.15
N ASP A 415 20.73 6.28 -18.21
CA ASP A 415 20.03 5.03 -18.48
C ASP A 415 18.77 5.29 -19.31
N THR A 416 18.62 4.57 -20.41
CA THR A 416 17.48 4.66 -21.34
C THR A 416 16.56 3.43 -21.26
N THR A 417 16.79 2.56 -20.29
CA THR A 417 15.95 1.38 -20.07
C THR A 417 14.49 1.80 -19.86
N PRO A 418 13.52 1.18 -20.56
CA PRO A 418 12.11 1.47 -20.38
C PRO A 418 11.72 1.44 -18.90
N THR A 419 11.08 2.50 -18.41
CA THR A 419 10.77 2.66 -16.99
C THR A 419 9.27 2.68 -16.76
N VAL A 420 8.81 1.84 -15.82
CA VAL A 420 7.44 1.82 -15.32
C VAL A 420 7.39 2.65 -14.05
N ILE A 421 6.58 3.69 -14.02
CA ILE A 421 6.32 4.52 -12.84
C ILE A 421 4.99 4.08 -12.21
N ALA A 422 5.00 3.70 -10.95
CA ALA A 422 3.78 3.35 -10.23
C ALA A 422 2.95 4.61 -9.98
N SER A 423 1.83 4.74 -10.69
CA SER A 423 0.86 5.82 -10.50
C SER A 423 -0.14 5.42 -9.42
N THR A 424 0.12 5.89 -8.19
CA THR A 424 -0.44 5.31 -6.97
C THR A 424 -1.75 5.93 -6.51
N ALA A 425 -2.15 7.08 -7.05
CA ALA A 425 -3.43 7.69 -6.76
C ALA A 425 -3.97 8.47 -7.96
N SER A 426 -5.29 8.60 -8.02
CA SER A 426 -5.94 9.46 -9.00
C SER A 426 -5.70 10.94 -8.67
N PRO A 427 -5.46 11.80 -9.67
CA PRO A 427 -5.34 13.24 -9.48
C PRO A 427 -6.59 13.86 -8.81
N PHE A 428 -7.76 13.25 -8.97
CA PHE A 428 -9.01 13.68 -8.34
C PHE A 428 -9.00 13.58 -6.81
N LYS A 429 -8.13 12.75 -6.25
CA LYS A 429 -7.97 12.63 -4.79
C LYS A 429 -7.25 13.84 -4.17
N PHE A 430 -6.43 14.49 -4.95
CA PHE A 430 -5.61 15.65 -4.56
C PHE A 430 -5.85 16.84 -5.49
N ALA A 431 -7.12 17.07 -5.88
CA ALA A 431 -7.51 18.03 -6.89
C ALA A 431 -6.97 19.45 -6.62
N ARG A 432 -6.92 19.88 -5.35
CA ARG A 432 -6.38 21.21 -4.98
C ARG A 432 -4.89 21.32 -5.34
N SER A 433 -4.08 20.39 -4.89
CA SER A 433 -2.62 20.41 -5.16
C SER A 433 -2.32 20.29 -6.67
N VAL A 434 -3.05 19.40 -7.36
CA VAL A 434 -2.91 19.20 -8.80
C VAL A 434 -3.29 20.45 -9.56
N MET A 435 -4.43 21.07 -9.25
CA MET A 435 -4.90 22.30 -9.92
C MET A 435 -4.03 23.52 -9.58
N THR A 436 -3.48 23.58 -8.35
CA THR A 436 -2.49 24.60 -7.99
C THR A 436 -1.25 24.47 -8.85
N ALA A 437 -0.75 23.26 -9.07
CA ALA A 437 0.40 23.04 -9.91
C ALA A 437 0.14 23.40 -11.40
N ILE A 438 -1.08 23.16 -11.91
CA ILE A 438 -1.41 23.46 -13.31
C ILE A 438 -1.78 24.93 -13.56
N LYS A 439 -2.56 25.54 -12.66
CA LYS A 439 -3.19 26.87 -12.87
C LYS A 439 -2.70 27.98 -11.93
N GLY A 440 -1.89 27.66 -10.92
CA GLY A 440 -1.45 28.62 -9.90
C GLY A 440 -2.48 28.78 -8.78
N ASP A 441 -2.74 30.01 -8.33
CA ASP A 441 -3.63 30.27 -7.19
C ASP A 441 -5.08 29.83 -7.46
N VAL A 442 -5.53 28.85 -6.70
CA VAL A 442 -6.89 28.30 -6.74
C VAL A 442 -7.62 28.45 -5.40
N SER A 443 -7.13 29.29 -4.49
CA SER A 443 -7.62 29.47 -3.11
C SER A 443 -9.12 29.81 -3.02
N ARG A 444 -9.66 30.50 -4.04
CA ARG A 444 -11.06 30.91 -4.13
C ARG A 444 -12.07 29.80 -4.39
N TYR A 445 -11.59 28.62 -4.78
CA TYR A 445 -12.46 27.51 -5.17
C TYR A 445 -12.59 26.48 -4.04
N SER A 446 -13.79 25.93 -3.88
CA SER A 446 -14.03 24.76 -3.04
C SER A 446 -13.42 23.48 -3.64
N GLU A 447 -13.30 22.42 -2.84
CA GLU A 447 -12.74 21.14 -3.31
C GLU A 447 -13.51 20.56 -4.51
N PHE A 448 -14.84 20.62 -4.48
CA PHE A 448 -15.66 20.07 -5.57
C PHE A 448 -15.64 20.94 -6.83
N GLU A 449 -15.52 22.28 -6.69
CA GLU A 449 -15.29 23.15 -7.86
C GLU A 449 -13.93 22.86 -8.50
N LEU A 450 -12.91 22.53 -7.71
CA LEU A 450 -11.60 22.10 -8.24
C LEU A 450 -11.67 20.74 -8.94
N VAL A 451 -12.50 19.83 -8.47
CA VAL A 451 -12.80 18.58 -9.16
C VAL A 451 -13.44 18.86 -10.54
N ASP A 452 -14.44 19.76 -10.58
CA ASP A 452 -15.08 20.14 -11.86
C ASP A 452 -14.08 20.79 -12.83
N GLN A 453 -13.19 21.63 -12.32
CA GLN A 453 -12.12 22.20 -13.14
C GLN A 453 -11.10 21.15 -13.60
N LEU A 454 -10.80 20.15 -12.77
CA LEU A 454 -9.89 19.07 -13.13
C LEU A 454 -10.49 18.21 -14.25
N VAL A 455 -11.80 17.89 -14.19
CA VAL A 455 -12.53 17.25 -15.31
C VAL A 455 -12.36 18.04 -16.59
N ALA A 456 -12.63 19.36 -16.56
CA ALA A 456 -12.51 20.22 -17.73
C ALA A 456 -11.08 20.35 -18.24
N THR A 457 -10.08 20.25 -17.38
CA THR A 457 -8.66 20.38 -17.70
C THR A 457 -8.07 19.09 -18.27
N SER A 458 -8.35 17.95 -17.63
CA SER A 458 -7.80 16.64 -18.01
C SER A 458 -8.58 15.94 -19.11
N GLY A 459 -9.86 16.29 -19.28
CA GLY A 459 -10.79 15.52 -20.13
C GLY A 459 -11.19 14.15 -19.55
N VAL A 460 -10.71 13.81 -18.35
CA VAL A 460 -11.00 12.56 -17.65
C VAL A 460 -12.32 12.69 -16.91
N LYS A 461 -13.18 11.67 -17.03
CA LYS A 461 -14.44 11.63 -16.29
C LYS A 461 -14.19 11.58 -14.79
N GLU A 462 -15.01 12.33 -14.02
CA GLU A 462 -14.98 12.26 -12.55
C GLU A 462 -15.21 10.82 -12.09
N PRO A 463 -14.30 10.26 -11.24
CA PRO A 463 -14.47 8.92 -10.68
C PRO A 463 -15.75 8.82 -9.83
N SER A 464 -16.42 7.67 -9.88
CA SER A 464 -17.64 7.41 -9.08
C SER A 464 -17.40 7.61 -7.58
N ALA A 465 -16.22 7.29 -7.10
CA ALA A 465 -15.80 7.50 -5.72
C ALA A 465 -15.86 8.97 -5.26
N VAL A 466 -15.71 9.92 -6.17
CA VAL A 466 -15.82 11.36 -5.90
C VAL A 466 -17.26 11.83 -6.09
N THR A 467 -17.89 11.41 -7.19
CA THR A 467 -19.30 11.76 -7.46
C THR A 467 -20.23 11.33 -6.33
N GLU A 468 -20.06 10.09 -5.83
CA GLU A 468 -20.90 9.54 -4.77
C GLU A 468 -20.81 10.32 -3.46
N ILE A 469 -19.63 10.79 -3.06
CA ILE A 469 -19.46 11.52 -1.80
C ILE A 469 -20.02 12.97 -1.84
N ARG A 470 -20.29 13.52 -3.02
CA ARG A 470 -20.86 14.90 -3.12
C ARG A 470 -22.17 15.02 -2.36
N THR A 471 -23.03 14.00 -2.46
CA THR A 471 -24.38 13.98 -1.91
C THR A 471 -24.61 12.88 -0.88
N ALA A 472 -23.61 12.05 -0.57
CA ALA A 472 -23.78 10.94 0.34
C ALA A 472 -24.16 11.43 1.76
N PRO A 473 -25.13 10.78 2.41
CA PRO A 473 -25.49 11.09 3.79
C PRO A 473 -24.40 10.66 4.75
N ILE A 474 -24.18 11.45 5.81
CA ILE A 474 -23.29 11.06 6.91
C ILE A 474 -23.92 9.89 7.65
N ARG A 475 -23.18 8.79 7.79
CA ARG A 475 -23.60 7.55 8.46
C ARG A 475 -22.93 7.35 9.81
N HIS A 476 -21.69 7.85 9.95
CA HIS A 476 -20.88 7.67 11.13
C HIS A 476 -20.65 9.03 11.81
N THR A 477 -21.19 9.19 12.99
CA THR A 477 -21.13 10.44 13.76
C THR A 477 -20.44 10.29 15.12
N THR A 478 -19.92 9.09 15.40
CA THR A 478 -19.28 8.81 16.69
C THR A 478 -17.95 9.54 16.79
N VAL A 479 -17.79 10.29 17.88
CA VAL A 479 -16.55 10.93 18.29
C VAL A 479 -16.30 10.56 19.74
N CYS A 480 -15.06 10.34 20.13
CA CYS A 480 -14.68 10.04 21.51
C CYS A 480 -13.32 10.63 21.87
N ASP A 481 -13.04 10.70 23.16
CA ASP A 481 -11.69 10.99 23.62
C ASP A 481 -10.76 9.79 23.46
N LYS A 482 -9.46 10.03 23.36
CA LYS A 482 -8.46 8.97 23.19
C LYS A 482 -8.49 7.92 24.30
N THR A 483 -8.96 8.27 25.48
CA THR A 483 -9.14 7.38 26.64
C THR A 483 -10.39 6.49 26.55
N GLU A 484 -11.33 6.82 25.66
CA GLU A 484 -12.61 6.13 25.50
C GLU A 484 -12.64 5.16 24.32
N MET A 485 -11.52 5.04 23.58
CA MET A 485 -11.44 4.20 22.37
C MET A 485 -11.83 2.75 22.65
N GLU A 486 -11.33 2.15 23.75
CA GLU A 486 -11.63 0.76 24.13
C GLU A 486 -13.13 0.57 24.44
N ALA A 487 -13.71 1.46 25.23
CA ALA A 487 -15.13 1.42 25.55
C ALA A 487 -16.00 1.56 24.28
N THR A 488 -15.55 2.37 23.33
CA THR A 488 -16.23 2.55 22.03
C THR A 488 -16.19 1.25 21.21
N VAL A 489 -15.05 0.55 21.18
CA VAL A 489 -14.93 -0.77 20.52
C VAL A 489 -15.88 -1.78 21.17
N LYS A 490 -15.85 -1.91 22.50
CA LYS A 490 -16.76 -2.81 23.23
C LYS A 490 -18.23 -2.53 22.91
N LYS A 491 -18.61 -1.24 22.91
CA LYS A 491 -19.99 -0.82 22.57
C LYS A 491 -20.41 -1.29 21.16
N PHE A 492 -19.55 -1.12 20.13
CA PHE A 492 -19.87 -1.54 18.76
C PHE A 492 -19.98 -3.06 18.64
N LEU A 493 -19.25 -3.81 19.46
CA LEU A 493 -19.27 -5.26 19.46
C LEU A 493 -20.33 -5.85 20.43
N GLY A 494 -21.07 -5.00 21.15
CA GLY A 494 -22.09 -5.45 22.13
C GLY A 494 -21.50 -6.14 23.34
N ILE A 495 -20.26 -5.81 23.73
CA ILE A 495 -19.58 -6.32 24.90
C ILE A 495 -19.79 -5.33 26.06
N HIS A 496 -20.28 -5.83 27.18
CA HIS A 496 -20.65 -5.04 28.38
C HIS A 496 -19.69 -5.22 29.53
#